data_4480e60890b2113de7911683f261c04d
#
_entry.id   4480e60890b2113de7911683f261c04d
#
_cell.length_a   1.000
_cell.length_b   1.000
_cell.length_c   1.000
_cell.angle_alpha   90.00
_cell.angle_beta   90.00
_cell.angle_gamma   90.00
#
_symmetry.space_group_name_H-M   'P 1'
#
loop_
_entity.id
_entity.type
_entity.pdbx_description
1 polymer ?
#
loop_
_entity_poly.entity_id
_entity_poly.type
_entity_poly.pdbx_seq_one_letter_code
_entity_poly.pdbx_strand_id
1 'polypeptide(L)'
;TANYFGLVSEVKAPYVAEEIRRYMIQEYGLRAYSEGLEVYTTINSKFQNSATNAVEKGLESYDRRHGFRKPENIANLFPVNFFDLSKEEQLLDIEDILISDSIDSNEENELSLVFQSLEAYAQNQDRFLAVVINAEDFLRCLTKDGKILDVLWSDKLSWARPYINENRRGTKPRGFSDILTEGDIVWLKRDYVTKSISLTQIPEAQSALISLDPHDGSILSLVGGYDFFLSKFNRVEQASPLLGSNFKPFLYAAAFSEGFTPASLINDAPIIFEDNALEEKWKPRNASGKFYGPTRLREGLLESRNLVSVRLLREIGVEKVRKYAERFGFDKQRLPSDLSLSLGTASHNPMTNAAAYAVFANGGKRIKPYMIERIIGRSGEVLY
;
A
#
# COMPACT_ATOMS: atom_id res chain seq x y z
N THR A 1 -40.68 -3.62 5.65
CA THR A 1 -39.30 -3.21 5.56
C THR A 1 -38.45 -4.35 6.06
N ALA A 2 -37.90 -5.17 5.14
CA ALA A 2 -36.93 -6.20 5.48
C ALA A 2 -35.61 -5.53 5.84
N ASN A 3 -35.18 -5.62 7.10
CA ASN A 3 -33.85 -5.27 7.49
C ASN A 3 -32.88 -6.26 6.84
N TYR A 4 -32.04 -5.79 5.96
CA TYR A 4 -30.95 -6.57 5.38
C TYR A 4 -29.92 -6.80 6.50
N PHE A 5 -29.94 -7.95 7.13
CA PHE A 5 -28.86 -8.43 7.98
C PHE A 5 -27.70 -8.88 7.08
N GLY A 6 -27.01 -7.93 6.47
CA GLY A 6 -25.72 -8.21 5.88
C GLY A 6 -24.75 -8.64 6.97
N LEU A 7 -23.93 -9.65 6.70
CA LEU A 7 -22.84 -10.07 7.60
C LEU A 7 -21.99 -8.84 7.92
N VAL A 8 -22.10 -8.34 9.15
CA VAL A 8 -21.26 -7.24 9.63
C VAL A 8 -19.88 -7.85 9.89
N SER A 9 -18.92 -7.52 9.06
CA SER A 9 -17.52 -7.94 9.28
C SER A 9 -16.98 -7.23 10.52
N GLU A 10 -16.59 -7.98 11.55
CA GLU A 10 -15.99 -7.44 12.77
C GLU A 10 -14.55 -6.92 12.54
N VAL A 11 -13.87 -7.47 11.53
CA VAL A 11 -12.49 -7.13 11.18
C VAL A 11 -12.36 -6.81 9.70
N LYS A 12 -11.82 -5.65 9.37
CA LYS A 12 -11.53 -5.27 7.98
C LYS A 12 -10.24 -5.95 7.51
N ALA A 13 -10.36 -7.10 6.85
CA ALA A 13 -9.24 -7.90 6.35
C ALA A 13 -9.49 -8.45 4.93
N PRO A 14 -9.84 -7.62 3.92
CA PRO A 14 -10.26 -8.12 2.62
C PRO A 14 -9.17 -8.86 1.84
N TYR A 15 -7.89 -8.48 1.99
CA TYR A 15 -6.77 -9.22 1.38
C TYR A 15 -6.65 -10.64 1.95
N VAL A 16 -6.82 -10.79 3.27
CA VAL A 16 -6.83 -12.10 3.93
C VAL A 16 -8.00 -12.93 3.42
N ALA A 17 -9.19 -12.35 3.40
CA ALA A 17 -10.40 -13.03 2.92
C ALA A 17 -10.23 -13.53 1.47
N GLU A 18 -9.61 -12.75 0.60
CA GLU A 18 -9.36 -13.14 -0.79
C GLU A 18 -8.32 -14.28 -0.88
N GLU A 19 -7.24 -14.25 -0.11
CA GLU A 19 -6.27 -15.36 -0.09
C GLU A 19 -6.89 -16.64 0.43
N ILE A 20 -7.71 -16.57 1.48
CA ILE A 20 -8.47 -17.72 1.98
C ILE A 20 -9.45 -18.22 0.91
N ARG A 21 -10.21 -17.33 0.27
CA ARG A 21 -11.12 -17.69 -0.81
C ARG A 21 -10.41 -18.44 -1.94
N ARG A 22 -9.25 -17.95 -2.38
CA ARG A 22 -8.43 -18.59 -3.42
C ARG A 22 -7.97 -19.99 -3.00
N TYR A 23 -7.45 -20.13 -1.78
CA TYR A 23 -7.08 -21.42 -1.22
C TYR A 23 -8.27 -22.40 -1.19
N MET A 24 -9.43 -21.95 -0.67
CA MET A 24 -10.61 -22.78 -0.57
C MET A 24 -11.12 -23.25 -1.93
N ILE A 25 -11.09 -22.39 -2.95
CA ILE A 25 -11.48 -22.79 -4.32
C ILE A 25 -10.47 -23.79 -4.90
N GLN A 26 -9.17 -23.60 -4.67
CA GLN A 26 -8.15 -24.50 -5.15
C GLN A 26 -8.27 -25.91 -4.54
N GLU A 27 -8.54 -26.01 -3.25
CA GLU A 27 -8.60 -27.30 -2.52
C GLU A 27 -9.97 -27.97 -2.60
N TYR A 28 -11.05 -27.20 -2.54
CA TYR A 28 -12.43 -27.72 -2.43
C TYR A 28 -13.30 -27.41 -3.67
N GLY A 29 -12.80 -26.64 -4.63
CA GLY A 29 -13.57 -26.25 -5.82
C GLY A 29 -14.86 -25.48 -5.47
N LEU A 30 -15.94 -25.76 -6.19
CA LEU A 30 -17.25 -25.12 -5.96
C LEU A 30 -17.88 -25.51 -4.62
N ARG A 31 -17.46 -26.59 -3.99
CA ARG A 31 -17.88 -27.02 -2.66
C ARG A 31 -17.60 -25.95 -1.60
N ALA A 32 -16.54 -25.14 -1.80
CA ALA A 32 -16.21 -24.00 -0.94
C ALA A 32 -17.37 -23.02 -0.74
N TYR A 33 -18.28 -22.92 -1.72
CA TYR A 33 -19.45 -22.02 -1.66
C TYR A 33 -20.74 -22.70 -1.19
N SER A 34 -20.85 -24.02 -1.30
CA SER A 34 -22.12 -24.73 -1.10
C SER A 34 -22.17 -25.58 0.17
N GLU A 35 -21.04 -25.95 0.75
CA GLU A 35 -20.99 -26.90 1.88
C GLU A 35 -20.96 -26.25 3.26
N GLY A 36 -20.99 -24.91 3.36
CA GLY A 36 -21.00 -24.22 4.65
C GLY A 36 -19.74 -24.46 5.46
N LEU A 37 -18.57 -24.40 4.79
CA LEU A 37 -17.28 -24.60 5.42
C LEU A 37 -16.90 -23.38 6.29
N GLU A 38 -16.44 -23.62 7.51
CA GLU A 38 -15.92 -22.61 8.41
C GLU A 38 -14.41 -22.64 8.43
N VAL A 39 -13.77 -21.51 8.11
CA VAL A 39 -12.31 -21.38 8.08
C VAL A 39 -11.81 -20.53 9.24
N TYR A 40 -11.04 -21.13 10.11
CA TYR A 40 -10.37 -20.44 11.22
C TYR A 40 -8.97 -20.02 10.80
N THR A 41 -8.66 -18.75 11.00
CA THR A 41 -7.39 -18.18 10.60
C THR A 41 -6.55 -17.77 11.80
N THR A 42 -5.24 -17.65 11.59
CA THR A 42 -4.27 -17.17 12.59
C THR A 42 -4.34 -15.65 12.78
N ILE A 43 -5.16 -14.94 12.01
CA ILE A 43 -5.25 -13.47 12.04
C ILE A 43 -5.75 -12.99 13.40
N ASN A 44 -4.98 -12.11 14.02
CA ASN A 44 -5.37 -11.45 15.26
C ASN A 44 -6.05 -10.11 14.95
N SER A 45 -7.29 -9.94 15.42
CA SER A 45 -8.10 -8.75 15.13
C SER A 45 -7.45 -7.43 15.54
N LYS A 46 -6.75 -7.39 16.70
CA LYS A 46 -6.06 -6.18 17.17
C LYS A 46 -4.87 -5.83 16.28
N PHE A 47 -4.07 -6.83 15.91
CA PHE A 47 -2.92 -6.62 15.02
C PHE A 47 -3.39 -6.25 13.61
N GLN A 48 -4.42 -6.91 13.09
CA GLN A 48 -4.98 -6.59 11.78
C GLN A 48 -5.50 -5.16 11.71
N ASN A 49 -6.30 -4.73 12.69
CA ASN A 49 -6.81 -3.36 12.75
C ASN A 49 -5.67 -2.34 12.87
N SER A 50 -4.65 -2.63 13.70
CA SER A 50 -3.48 -1.76 13.83
C SER A 50 -2.68 -1.67 12.53
N ALA A 51 -2.49 -2.80 11.84
CA ALA A 51 -1.79 -2.87 10.55
C ALA A 51 -2.52 -2.09 9.46
N THR A 52 -3.84 -2.28 9.34
CA THR A 52 -4.68 -1.54 8.38
C THR A 52 -4.58 -0.04 8.62
N ASN A 53 -4.77 0.41 9.86
CA ASN A 53 -4.65 1.81 10.23
C ASN A 53 -3.24 2.38 9.98
N ALA A 54 -2.19 1.58 10.21
CA ALA A 54 -0.81 2.03 9.99
C ALA A 54 -0.51 2.23 8.49
N VAL A 55 -0.95 1.31 7.63
CA VAL A 55 -0.78 1.43 6.18
C VAL A 55 -1.58 2.62 5.64
N GLU A 56 -2.87 2.74 6.00
CA GLU A 56 -3.71 3.85 5.54
C GLU A 56 -3.13 5.21 5.98
N LYS A 57 -2.89 5.40 7.28
CA LYS A 57 -2.36 6.67 7.82
C LYS A 57 -0.95 6.98 7.31
N GLY A 58 -0.11 5.95 7.18
CA GLY A 58 1.26 6.10 6.66
C GLY A 58 1.25 6.62 5.23
N LEU A 59 0.44 6.02 4.36
CA LEU A 59 0.30 6.41 2.97
C LEU A 59 -0.37 7.78 2.83
N GLU A 60 -1.46 8.06 3.55
CA GLU A 60 -2.09 9.39 3.56
C GLU A 60 -1.11 10.47 4.03
N SER A 61 -0.32 10.19 5.08
CA SER A 61 0.69 11.13 5.58
C SER A 61 1.81 11.37 4.58
N TYR A 62 2.28 10.31 3.91
CA TYR A 62 3.27 10.40 2.85
C TYR A 62 2.75 11.28 1.70
N ASP A 63 1.57 10.98 1.21
CA ASP A 63 0.94 11.64 0.07
C ASP A 63 0.69 13.13 0.35
N ARG A 64 0.19 13.47 1.55
CA ARG A 64 0.00 14.86 1.98
C ARG A 64 1.31 15.66 2.05
N ARG A 65 2.45 15.03 2.30
CA ARG A 65 3.76 15.70 2.24
C ARG A 65 4.17 16.08 0.83
N HIS A 66 3.64 15.41 -0.20
CA HIS A 66 3.90 15.73 -1.61
C HIS A 66 2.91 16.76 -2.17
N GLY A 67 1.76 16.94 -1.54
CA GLY A 67 0.79 17.96 -1.87
C GLY A 67 -0.49 17.41 -2.51
N PHE A 68 -1.38 18.30 -2.86
CA PHE A 68 -2.67 18.00 -3.47
C PHE A 68 -2.53 17.99 -5.00
N ARG A 69 -2.88 16.91 -5.63
CA ARG A 69 -2.86 16.77 -7.09
C ARG A 69 -4.10 17.39 -7.68
N LYS A 70 -3.93 18.07 -8.83
CA LYS A 70 -5.06 18.64 -9.55
C LYS A 70 -6.04 17.53 -9.94
N PRO A 71 -7.33 17.63 -9.56
CA PRO A 71 -8.34 16.67 -9.95
C PRO A 71 -8.61 16.68 -11.47
N GLU A 72 -9.25 15.62 -11.93
CA GLU A 72 -9.90 15.61 -13.24
C GLU A 72 -11.08 16.59 -13.21
N ASN A 73 -11.29 17.32 -14.30
CA ASN A 73 -12.37 18.30 -14.42
C ASN A 73 -13.33 17.90 -15.53
N ILE A 74 -14.60 17.80 -15.20
CA ILE A 74 -15.70 17.42 -16.09
C ILE A 74 -16.78 18.52 -16.23
N ALA A 75 -16.42 19.78 -16.03
CA ALA A 75 -17.38 20.89 -16.14
C ALA A 75 -18.10 20.92 -17.49
N ASN A 76 -17.44 20.45 -18.55
CA ASN A 76 -18.01 20.36 -19.89
C ASN A 76 -19.15 19.34 -20.05
N LEU A 77 -19.38 18.48 -19.06
CA LEU A 77 -20.50 17.52 -19.03
C LEU A 77 -21.75 18.10 -18.34
N PHE A 78 -21.65 19.29 -17.79
CA PHE A 78 -22.79 19.96 -17.17
C PHE A 78 -23.54 20.85 -18.20
N PRO A 79 -24.86 21.03 -18.01
CA PRO A 79 -25.64 21.96 -18.80
C PRO A 79 -25.03 23.36 -18.82
N VAL A 80 -25.22 24.09 -19.92
CA VAL A 80 -24.76 25.48 -20.04
C VAL A 80 -25.42 26.30 -18.93
N ASN A 81 -24.61 27.10 -18.21
CA ASN A 81 -25.02 27.91 -17.06
C ASN A 81 -25.43 27.16 -15.79
N PHE A 82 -25.24 25.83 -15.68
CA PHE A 82 -25.58 25.07 -14.47
C PHE A 82 -24.89 25.64 -13.21
N PHE A 83 -23.65 26.06 -13.32
CA PHE A 83 -22.88 26.60 -12.19
C PHE A 83 -23.31 28.03 -11.77
N ASP A 84 -24.02 28.73 -12.62
CA ASP A 84 -24.57 30.06 -12.33
C ASP A 84 -25.93 30.02 -11.62
N LEU A 85 -26.56 28.83 -11.54
CA LEU A 85 -27.85 28.62 -10.90
C LEU A 85 -27.77 28.70 -9.37
N SER A 86 -28.87 29.11 -8.75
CA SER A 86 -29.02 29.02 -7.30
C SER A 86 -29.01 27.54 -6.82
N LYS A 87 -28.78 27.32 -5.53
CA LYS A 87 -28.82 25.96 -4.96
C LYS A 87 -30.15 25.23 -5.19
N GLU A 88 -31.25 25.99 -5.06
CA GLU A 88 -32.60 25.47 -5.26
C GLU A 88 -32.83 25.08 -6.73
N GLU A 89 -32.37 25.87 -7.68
CA GLU A 89 -32.47 25.56 -9.11
C GLU A 89 -31.58 24.37 -9.48
N GLN A 90 -30.35 24.31 -8.99
CA GLN A 90 -29.47 23.14 -9.18
C GLN A 90 -30.08 21.84 -8.63
N LEU A 91 -30.77 21.91 -7.46
CA LEU A 91 -31.46 20.74 -6.90
C LEU A 91 -32.63 20.30 -7.76
N LEU A 92 -33.42 21.25 -8.30
CA LEU A 92 -34.54 20.95 -9.20
C LEU A 92 -34.05 20.26 -10.48
N ASP A 93 -33.00 20.79 -11.11
CA ASP A 93 -32.40 20.16 -12.30
C ASP A 93 -31.93 18.76 -12.04
N ILE A 94 -31.28 18.52 -10.87
CA ILE A 94 -30.80 17.19 -10.46
C ILE A 94 -31.98 16.23 -10.19
N GLU A 95 -33.03 16.68 -9.48
CA GLU A 95 -34.22 15.88 -9.18
C GLU A 95 -34.98 15.50 -10.44
N ASP A 96 -35.16 16.43 -11.37
CA ASP A 96 -35.82 16.18 -12.66
C ASP A 96 -35.10 15.10 -13.47
N ILE A 97 -33.76 15.09 -13.44
CA ILE A 97 -32.95 14.11 -14.13
C ILE A 97 -33.01 12.75 -13.45
N LEU A 98 -32.89 12.69 -12.12
CA LEU A 98 -33.00 11.44 -11.37
C LEU A 98 -34.39 10.78 -11.54
N ILE A 99 -35.44 11.58 -11.80
CA ILE A 99 -36.79 11.10 -12.08
C ILE A 99 -36.89 10.60 -13.53
N SER A 100 -36.30 11.31 -14.50
CA SER A 100 -36.33 10.96 -15.93
C SER A 100 -35.56 9.67 -16.22
N ASP A 101 -34.38 9.47 -15.62
CA ASP A 101 -33.60 8.22 -15.74
C ASP A 101 -34.35 6.99 -15.20
N SER A 102 -35.35 7.18 -14.34
CA SER A 102 -36.20 6.09 -13.85
C SER A 102 -37.35 5.72 -14.80
N ILE A 103 -37.66 6.55 -15.81
CA ILE A 103 -38.85 6.43 -16.66
C ILE A 103 -38.52 6.14 -18.13
N ASP A 104 -37.41 6.62 -18.70
CA ASP A 104 -37.09 6.42 -20.11
C ASP A 104 -35.57 6.23 -20.34
N SER A 105 -35.19 5.03 -20.76
CA SER A 105 -33.79 4.60 -20.91
C SER A 105 -33.13 5.05 -22.25
N ASN A 106 -33.69 5.96 -23.00
CA ASN A 106 -33.26 6.30 -24.36
C ASN A 106 -32.80 7.74 -24.60
N GLU A 107 -32.87 8.65 -23.62
CA GLU A 107 -32.29 9.98 -23.75
C GLU A 107 -31.05 10.07 -22.83
N GLU A 108 -29.86 10.14 -23.43
CA GLU A 108 -28.61 10.50 -22.72
C GLU A 108 -28.73 11.94 -22.23
N ASN A 109 -29.12 12.10 -20.97
CA ASN A 109 -29.19 13.40 -20.32
C ASN A 109 -27.77 13.84 -19.96
N GLU A 110 -27.42 15.12 -20.16
CA GLU A 110 -26.06 15.65 -19.93
C GLU A 110 -25.52 15.28 -18.52
N LEU A 111 -26.35 15.33 -17.48
CA LEU A 111 -25.94 14.93 -16.13
C LEU A 111 -25.82 13.39 -15.91
N SER A 112 -26.38 12.56 -16.78
CA SER A 112 -26.18 11.11 -16.69
C SER A 112 -24.71 10.74 -16.90
N LEU A 113 -23.99 11.46 -17.76
CA LEU A 113 -22.56 11.31 -17.98
C LEU A 113 -21.74 11.72 -16.74
N VAL A 114 -22.20 12.72 -15.99
CA VAL A 114 -21.59 13.12 -14.72
C VAL A 114 -21.70 11.98 -13.70
N PHE A 115 -22.89 11.35 -13.55
CA PHE A 115 -23.09 10.23 -12.64
C PHE A 115 -22.28 9.00 -13.05
N GLN A 116 -22.22 8.66 -14.35
CA GLN A 116 -21.36 7.59 -14.88
C GLN A 116 -19.88 7.83 -14.56
N SER A 117 -19.41 9.08 -14.70
CA SER A 117 -18.04 9.44 -14.34
C SER A 117 -17.74 9.19 -12.87
N LEU A 118 -18.71 9.40 -11.97
CA LEU A 118 -18.57 9.10 -10.55
C LEU A 118 -18.65 7.62 -10.23
N GLU A 119 -19.26 6.80 -11.09
CA GLU A 119 -19.34 5.34 -10.92
C GLU A 119 -18.08 4.60 -11.39
N ALA A 120 -17.29 5.21 -12.28
CA ALA A 120 -16.11 4.60 -12.87
C ALA A 120 -15.04 4.16 -11.85
N TYR A 121 -15.09 4.69 -10.63
CA TYR A 121 -14.14 4.39 -9.58
C TYR A 121 -14.77 3.53 -8.46
N ALA A 122 -14.05 2.51 -8.02
CA ALA A 122 -14.44 1.73 -6.86
C ALA A 122 -14.45 2.60 -5.60
N GLN A 123 -15.63 2.76 -5.02
CA GLN A 123 -15.86 3.56 -3.81
C GLN A 123 -16.11 2.65 -2.63
N ASN A 124 -15.72 3.07 -1.44
CA ASN A 124 -16.06 2.39 -0.20
C ASN A 124 -16.94 3.28 0.68
N GLN A 125 -17.45 2.73 1.78
CA GLN A 125 -18.37 3.47 2.67
C GLN A 125 -17.73 4.73 3.28
N ASP A 126 -16.41 4.72 3.47
CA ASP A 126 -15.68 5.80 4.13
C ASP A 126 -15.22 6.89 3.15
N ARG A 127 -14.96 6.52 1.88
CA ARG A 127 -14.44 7.41 0.83
C ARG A 127 -15.27 7.27 -0.42
N PHE A 128 -15.69 8.40 -0.96
CA PHE A 128 -16.53 8.46 -2.14
C PHE A 128 -16.18 9.67 -3.01
N LEU A 129 -16.52 9.58 -4.28
CA LEU A 129 -16.34 10.67 -5.24
C LEU A 129 -17.53 11.62 -5.20
N ALA A 130 -17.21 12.87 -5.49
CA ALA A 130 -18.21 13.91 -5.73
C ALA A 130 -17.65 14.94 -6.72
N VAL A 131 -18.52 15.63 -7.44
CA VAL A 131 -18.14 16.73 -8.33
C VAL A 131 -18.34 18.06 -7.63
N VAL A 132 -17.39 18.95 -7.78
CA VAL A 132 -17.44 20.30 -7.23
C VAL A 132 -18.45 21.14 -8.02
N ILE A 133 -19.45 21.68 -7.33
CA ILE A 133 -20.41 22.64 -7.87
C ILE A 133 -19.98 24.08 -7.55
N ASN A 134 -19.43 24.29 -6.35
CA ASN A 134 -18.92 25.58 -5.92
C ASN A 134 -17.75 25.39 -4.95
N ALA A 135 -16.73 26.24 -5.03
CA ALA A 135 -15.53 26.18 -4.20
C ALA A 135 -15.14 27.52 -3.54
N GLU A 136 -16.02 28.50 -3.51
CA GLU A 136 -15.71 29.82 -2.96
C GLU A 136 -15.69 29.86 -1.43
N ASP A 137 -16.83 30.08 -0.76
CA ASP A 137 -16.92 30.20 0.69
C ASP A 137 -16.85 28.83 1.42
N PHE A 138 -17.39 27.81 0.76
CA PHE A 138 -17.39 26.42 1.19
C PHE A 138 -17.34 25.51 -0.05
N LEU A 139 -16.99 24.26 0.16
CA LEU A 139 -16.98 23.30 -0.94
C LEU A 139 -18.35 22.64 -1.03
N ARG A 140 -19.08 22.95 -2.11
CA ARG A 140 -20.34 22.29 -2.46
C ARG A 140 -20.08 21.23 -3.51
N CYS A 141 -20.55 20.02 -3.25
CA CYS A 141 -20.33 18.87 -4.11
C CYS A 141 -21.60 18.10 -4.39
N LEU A 142 -21.72 17.61 -5.63
CA LEU A 142 -22.73 16.64 -6.07
C LEU A 142 -22.18 15.23 -5.94
N THR A 143 -22.91 14.36 -5.26
CA THR A 143 -22.56 12.92 -5.12
C THR A 143 -23.27 12.10 -6.19
N LYS A 144 -22.81 10.86 -6.40
CA LYS A 144 -23.39 9.92 -7.39
C LYS A 144 -24.85 9.57 -7.13
N ASP A 145 -25.34 9.73 -5.91
CA ASP A 145 -26.74 9.51 -5.52
C ASP A 145 -27.58 10.79 -5.56
N GLY A 146 -27.10 11.82 -6.28
CA GLY A 146 -27.81 13.05 -6.51
C GLY A 146 -27.87 14.02 -5.31
N LYS A 147 -27.13 13.73 -4.22
CA LYS A 147 -27.14 14.59 -3.03
C LYS A 147 -26.12 15.70 -3.14
N ILE A 148 -26.52 16.90 -2.75
CA ILE A 148 -25.62 18.03 -2.57
C ILE A 148 -25.12 18.09 -1.15
N LEU A 149 -23.79 18.06 -1.00
CA LEU A 149 -23.07 18.12 0.28
C LEU A 149 -22.25 19.41 0.36
N ASP A 150 -22.36 20.09 1.50
CA ASP A 150 -21.53 21.26 1.81
C ASP A 150 -20.43 20.87 2.79
N VAL A 151 -19.16 21.13 2.43
CA VAL A 151 -17.97 20.84 3.22
C VAL A 151 -17.30 22.16 3.59
N LEU A 152 -17.10 22.38 4.90
CA LEU A 152 -16.46 23.59 5.39
C LEU A 152 -14.95 23.51 5.32
N TRP A 153 -14.32 24.65 5.02
CA TRP A 153 -12.87 24.77 5.12
C TRP A 153 -12.41 24.57 6.58
N SER A 154 -11.29 23.92 6.73
CA SER A 154 -10.65 23.70 8.01
C SER A 154 -9.14 23.85 7.87
N ASP A 155 -8.49 24.41 8.88
CA ASP A 155 -7.02 24.49 8.94
C ASP A 155 -6.33 23.13 8.82
N LYS A 156 -7.05 22.05 9.11
CA LYS A 156 -6.60 20.67 8.86
C LYS A 156 -6.36 20.38 7.38
N LEU A 157 -6.93 21.17 6.46
CA LEU A 157 -6.72 21.07 5.01
C LEU A 157 -5.49 21.86 4.52
N SER A 158 -4.74 22.51 5.42
CA SER A 158 -3.51 23.23 5.09
C SER A 158 -2.42 22.37 4.42
N TRP A 159 -2.56 21.05 4.45
CA TRP A 159 -1.73 20.12 3.69
C TRP A 159 -1.98 20.17 2.18
N ALA A 160 -3.18 20.56 1.74
CA ALA A 160 -3.62 20.53 0.35
C ALA A 160 -2.94 21.61 -0.51
N ARG A 161 -1.64 21.81 -0.31
CA ARG A 161 -0.79 22.64 -1.15
C ARG A 161 -0.67 22.01 -2.53
N PRO A 162 -0.84 22.74 -3.64
CA PRO A 162 -0.76 22.18 -4.98
C PRO A 162 0.54 21.39 -5.20
N TYR A 163 0.44 20.17 -5.69
CA TYR A 163 1.58 19.36 -6.11
C TYR A 163 2.27 20.01 -7.32
N ILE A 164 3.58 20.13 -7.30
CA ILE A 164 4.37 20.62 -8.43
C ILE A 164 5.28 19.49 -8.95
N ASN A 165 6.03 18.88 -8.07
CA ASN A 165 6.87 17.70 -8.33
C ASN A 165 7.26 17.05 -6.99
N GLU A 166 8.00 15.93 -7.04
CA GLU A 166 8.41 15.13 -5.87
C GLU A 166 9.08 15.94 -4.74
N ASN A 167 9.73 17.05 -5.09
CA ASN A 167 10.49 17.86 -4.14
C ASN A 167 9.88 19.24 -3.87
N ARG A 168 8.76 19.60 -4.54
CA ARG A 168 8.21 20.95 -4.47
C ARG A 168 6.68 20.97 -4.47
N ARG A 169 6.12 21.76 -3.57
CA ARG A 169 4.67 22.08 -3.48
C ARG A 169 4.43 23.56 -3.67
N GLY A 170 3.22 23.91 -4.06
CA GLY A 170 2.73 25.28 -4.15
C GLY A 170 2.57 25.98 -2.82
N THR A 171 1.96 27.14 -2.83
CA THR A 171 1.64 27.94 -1.65
C THR A 171 0.60 27.23 -0.77
N LYS A 172 0.56 27.59 0.53
CA LYS A 172 -0.47 27.10 1.45
C LYS A 172 -1.83 27.70 1.02
N PRO A 173 -2.84 26.86 0.74
CA PRO A 173 -4.17 27.37 0.39
C PRO A 173 -4.85 28.01 1.60
N ARG A 174 -5.71 28.98 1.34
CA ARG A 174 -6.53 29.70 2.33
C ARG A 174 -7.99 29.27 2.28
N GLY A 175 -8.44 28.72 1.14
CA GLY A 175 -9.77 28.23 0.89
C GLY A 175 -9.78 27.19 -0.22
N PHE A 176 -10.95 26.66 -0.53
CA PHE A 176 -11.10 25.67 -1.59
C PHE A 176 -10.82 26.25 -2.99
N SER A 177 -11.17 27.50 -3.24
CA SER A 177 -10.93 28.19 -4.52
C SER A 177 -9.44 28.33 -4.88
N ASP A 178 -8.53 28.20 -3.92
CA ASP A 178 -7.09 28.17 -4.22
C ASP A 178 -6.63 26.85 -4.86
N ILE A 179 -7.44 25.77 -4.78
CA ILE A 179 -7.04 24.41 -5.15
C ILE A 179 -8.06 23.65 -6.01
N LEU A 180 -9.32 24.12 -6.06
CA LEU A 180 -10.43 23.48 -6.75
C LEU A 180 -11.18 24.49 -7.61
N THR A 181 -11.77 23.97 -8.67
CA THR A 181 -12.69 24.70 -9.57
C THR A 181 -13.96 23.88 -9.77
N GLU A 182 -15.00 24.51 -10.24
CA GLU A 182 -16.26 23.86 -10.61
C GLU A 182 -16.03 22.76 -11.65
N GLY A 183 -16.73 21.65 -11.51
CA GLY A 183 -16.55 20.46 -12.33
C GLY A 183 -15.39 19.54 -11.89
N ASP A 184 -14.58 19.89 -10.89
CA ASP A 184 -13.53 19.02 -10.40
C ASP A 184 -14.09 17.78 -9.70
N ILE A 185 -13.60 16.58 -10.04
CA ILE A 185 -13.94 15.31 -9.35
C ILE A 185 -13.04 15.15 -8.13
N VAL A 186 -13.63 15.19 -6.96
CA VAL A 186 -12.88 15.12 -5.69
C VAL A 186 -13.24 13.90 -4.87
N TRP A 187 -12.25 13.38 -4.12
CA TRP A 187 -12.48 12.40 -3.08
C TRP A 187 -12.90 13.07 -1.79
N LEU A 188 -14.01 12.62 -1.23
CA LEU A 188 -14.48 13.00 0.10
C LEU A 188 -14.36 11.81 1.05
N LYS A 189 -13.98 12.09 2.30
CA LYS A 189 -13.89 11.10 3.38
C LYS A 189 -14.91 11.42 4.46
N ARG A 190 -15.71 10.42 4.82
CA ARG A 190 -16.68 10.48 5.92
C ARG A 190 -16.05 9.95 7.21
N ASP A 191 -16.14 10.71 8.25
CA ASP A 191 -15.80 10.29 9.61
C ASP A 191 -17.11 9.93 10.34
N TYR A 192 -17.30 8.65 10.61
CA TYR A 192 -18.53 8.17 11.27
C TYR A 192 -18.61 8.53 12.76
N VAL A 193 -17.49 8.85 13.40
CA VAL A 193 -17.44 9.25 14.82
C VAL A 193 -17.89 10.71 14.95
N THR A 194 -17.29 11.59 14.17
CA THR A 194 -17.60 13.03 14.19
C THR A 194 -18.74 13.41 13.27
N LYS A 195 -19.22 12.47 12.42
CA LYS A 195 -20.21 12.69 11.36
C LYS A 195 -19.81 13.79 10.37
N SER A 196 -18.52 14.13 10.28
CA SER A 196 -18.00 15.15 9.39
C SER A 196 -17.58 14.56 8.05
N ILE A 197 -17.64 15.39 7.01
CA ILE A 197 -17.10 15.09 5.69
C ILE A 197 -15.92 16.03 5.44
N SER A 198 -14.87 15.52 4.84
CA SER A 198 -13.66 16.31 4.54
C SER A 198 -13.09 15.94 3.18
N LEU A 199 -12.43 16.90 2.53
CA LEU A 199 -11.66 16.68 1.32
C LEU A 199 -10.48 15.74 1.63
N THR A 200 -10.27 14.78 0.74
CA THR A 200 -9.14 13.83 0.78
C THR A 200 -8.61 13.58 -0.63
N GLN A 201 -7.56 12.78 -0.75
CA GLN A 201 -7.14 12.21 -2.02
C GLN A 201 -6.65 10.79 -1.80
N ILE A 202 -6.69 9.97 -2.85
CA ILE A 202 -6.17 8.61 -2.82
C ILE A 202 -4.65 8.67 -3.02
N PRO A 203 -3.83 8.08 -2.13
CA PRO A 203 -2.39 8.03 -2.32
C PRO A 203 -1.98 7.30 -3.60
N GLU A 204 -1.06 7.88 -4.38
CA GLU A 204 -0.45 7.19 -5.52
C GLU A 204 0.56 6.13 -5.05
N ALA A 205 1.30 6.46 -4.01
CA ALA A 205 2.21 5.50 -3.39
C ALA A 205 1.43 4.32 -2.79
N GLN A 206 2.04 3.15 -2.85
CA GLN A 206 1.49 1.93 -2.28
C GLN A 206 2.43 1.34 -1.25
N SER A 207 1.89 0.63 -0.29
CA SER A 207 2.62 -0.06 0.75
C SER A 207 1.93 -1.37 1.10
N ALA A 208 2.63 -2.22 1.82
CA ALA A 208 2.08 -3.45 2.38
C ALA A 208 2.63 -3.66 3.79
N LEU A 209 1.91 -4.44 4.59
CA LEU A 209 2.36 -4.84 5.91
C LEU A 209 2.03 -6.32 6.14
N ILE A 210 2.99 -7.03 6.71
CA ILE A 210 2.81 -8.39 7.22
C ILE A 210 3.41 -8.49 8.61
N SER A 211 2.73 -9.19 9.51
CA SER A 211 3.23 -9.56 10.83
C SER A 211 3.13 -11.06 11.01
N LEU A 212 4.23 -11.68 11.44
CA LEU A 212 4.37 -13.12 11.69
C LEU A 212 4.69 -13.36 13.17
N ASP A 213 4.19 -14.47 13.72
CA ASP A 213 4.79 -15.04 14.91
C ASP A 213 6.09 -15.73 14.49
N PRO A 214 7.26 -15.33 15.04
CA PRO A 214 8.53 -15.92 14.64
C PRO A 214 8.69 -17.37 15.14
N HIS A 215 7.91 -17.84 16.11
CA HIS A 215 8.07 -19.16 16.70
C HIS A 215 7.45 -20.25 15.83
N ASP A 216 6.25 -20.00 15.27
CA ASP A 216 5.50 -21.01 14.52
C ASP A 216 5.22 -20.61 13.06
N GLY A 217 5.35 -19.34 12.70
CA GLY A 217 5.09 -18.82 11.36
C GLY A 217 3.64 -18.40 11.11
N SER A 218 2.78 -18.37 12.12
CA SER A 218 1.42 -17.90 11.99
C SER A 218 1.39 -16.44 11.55
N ILE A 219 0.56 -16.12 10.54
CA ILE A 219 0.35 -14.76 10.05
C ILE A 219 -0.65 -14.08 10.97
N LEU A 220 -0.20 -13.07 11.72
CA LEU A 220 -1.01 -12.35 12.70
C LEU A 220 -1.76 -11.17 12.08
N SER A 221 -1.21 -10.57 11.03
CA SER A 221 -1.86 -9.53 10.22
C SER A 221 -1.27 -9.46 8.81
N LEU A 222 -2.12 -9.10 7.84
CA LEU A 222 -1.73 -8.93 6.45
C LEU A 222 -2.53 -7.81 5.79
N VAL A 223 -1.83 -6.83 5.22
CA VAL A 223 -2.40 -5.71 4.46
C VAL A 223 -1.63 -5.59 3.16
N GLY A 224 -2.29 -5.85 2.02
CA GLY A 224 -1.65 -5.91 0.71
C GLY A 224 -1.59 -4.57 -0.05
N GLY A 225 -2.22 -3.51 0.47
CA GLY A 225 -2.28 -2.19 -0.17
C GLY A 225 -3.11 -1.19 0.61
N TYR A 226 -3.26 0.01 0.07
CA TYR A 226 -4.05 1.06 0.68
C TYR A 226 -5.54 0.72 0.79
N ASP A 227 -6.13 0.25 -0.30
CA ASP A 227 -7.54 -0.16 -0.36
C ASP A 227 -7.69 -1.34 -1.33
N PHE A 228 -8.33 -2.41 -0.88
CA PHE A 228 -8.53 -3.64 -1.65
C PHE A 228 -9.46 -3.43 -2.87
N PHE A 229 -10.46 -2.57 -2.72
CA PHE A 229 -11.43 -2.34 -3.81
C PHE A 229 -10.82 -1.51 -4.94
N LEU A 230 -9.87 -0.62 -4.62
CA LEU A 230 -9.08 0.11 -5.61
C LEU A 230 -7.99 -0.75 -6.25
N SER A 231 -7.40 -1.68 -5.49
CA SER A 231 -6.34 -2.56 -5.98
C SER A 231 -6.37 -3.91 -5.26
N LYS A 232 -6.79 -4.95 -5.99
CA LYS A 232 -6.80 -6.33 -5.50
C LYS A 232 -5.41 -6.96 -5.45
N PHE A 233 -4.38 -6.27 -5.96
CA PHE A 233 -3.00 -6.73 -5.99
C PHE A 233 -2.43 -6.81 -4.56
N ASN A 234 -2.25 -8.02 -4.05
CA ASN A 234 -1.66 -8.27 -2.73
C ASN A 234 -0.14 -8.12 -2.77
N ARG A 235 0.36 -6.96 -2.38
CA ARG A 235 1.79 -6.65 -2.43
C ARG A 235 2.63 -7.45 -1.45
N VAL A 236 2.02 -8.08 -0.44
CA VAL A 236 2.74 -8.97 0.49
C VAL A 236 3.28 -10.19 -0.24
N GLU A 237 2.53 -10.74 -1.20
CA GLU A 237 2.88 -11.96 -1.92
C GLU A 237 3.26 -11.72 -3.38
N GLN A 238 2.56 -10.81 -4.06
CA GLN A 238 2.65 -10.64 -5.50
C GLN A 238 3.70 -9.61 -5.93
N ALA A 239 4.02 -8.61 -5.08
CA ALA A 239 5.10 -7.68 -5.36
C ALA A 239 6.46 -8.30 -5.06
N SER A 240 7.45 -7.96 -5.87
CA SER A 240 8.84 -8.39 -5.66
C SER A 240 9.78 -7.17 -5.72
N PRO A 241 9.71 -6.29 -4.72
CA PRO A 241 10.62 -5.14 -4.65
C PRO A 241 12.06 -5.59 -4.39
N LEU A 242 13.01 -4.71 -4.70
CA LEU A 242 14.38 -4.89 -4.28
C LEU A 242 14.47 -4.92 -2.74
N LEU A 243 15.22 -5.86 -2.19
CA LEU A 243 15.43 -5.96 -0.74
C LEU A 243 16.20 -4.75 -0.18
N GLY A 244 17.08 -4.17 -1.00
CA GLY A 244 17.95 -3.09 -0.55
C GLY A 244 18.77 -3.50 0.67
N SER A 245 19.01 -2.58 1.58
CA SER A 245 19.78 -2.82 2.81
C SER A 245 19.15 -3.85 3.77
N ASN A 246 17.90 -4.27 3.55
CA ASN A 246 17.32 -5.39 4.31
C ASN A 246 18.06 -6.72 4.06
N PHE A 247 18.82 -6.84 2.97
CA PHE A 247 19.63 -8.03 2.72
C PHE A 247 20.91 -8.08 3.57
N LYS A 248 21.41 -6.96 4.08
CA LYS A 248 22.70 -6.91 4.81
C LYS A 248 22.79 -7.84 6.01
N PRO A 249 21.77 -8.00 6.88
CA PRO A 249 21.86 -8.97 7.98
C PRO A 249 22.20 -10.40 7.54
N PHE A 250 21.69 -10.85 6.39
CA PHE A 250 21.97 -12.18 5.83
C PHE A 250 23.41 -12.30 5.31
N LEU A 251 23.93 -11.24 4.67
CA LEU A 251 25.34 -11.14 4.29
C LEU A 251 26.24 -11.21 5.52
N TYR A 252 25.93 -10.47 6.58
CA TYR A 252 26.72 -10.45 7.80
C TYR A 252 26.63 -11.77 8.57
N ALA A 253 25.47 -12.42 8.57
CA ALA A 253 25.34 -13.77 9.12
C ALA A 253 26.20 -14.80 8.36
N ALA A 254 26.27 -14.71 7.02
CA ALA A 254 27.18 -15.51 6.21
C ALA A 254 28.63 -15.22 6.57
N ALA A 255 29.01 -13.95 6.78
CA ALA A 255 30.36 -13.58 7.20
C ALA A 255 30.74 -14.20 8.52
N PHE A 256 29.86 -14.17 9.51
CA PHE A 256 30.11 -14.79 10.82
C PHE A 256 30.29 -16.31 10.72
N SER A 257 29.59 -16.97 9.80
CA SER A 257 29.82 -18.41 9.55
C SER A 257 31.16 -18.72 8.87
N GLU A 258 31.79 -17.73 8.23
CA GLU A 258 33.12 -17.83 7.62
C GLU A 258 34.25 -17.35 8.56
N GLY A 259 33.95 -17.12 9.84
CA GLY A 259 34.94 -16.78 10.86
C GLY A 259 35.12 -15.30 11.14
N PHE A 260 34.39 -14.43 10.48
CA PHE A 260 34.36 -13.01 10.86
C PHE A 260 33.65 -12.81 12.20
N THR A 261 33.94 -11.72 12.87
CA THR A 261 33.30 -11.34 14.14
C THR A 261 32.73 -9.93 14.05
N PRO A 262 31.86 -9.51 14.95
CA PRO A 262 31.40 -8.13 15.02
C PRO A 262 32.54 -7.10 15.19
N ALA A 263 33.71 -7.51 15.68
CA ALA A 263 34.91 -6.70 15.85
C ALA A 263 35.82 -6.69 14.63
N SER A 264 35.64 -7.60 13.67
CA SER A 264 36.45 -7.64 12.44
C SER A 264 36.40 -6.30 11.71
N LEU A 265 37.53 -5.86 11.20
CA LEU A 265 37.69 -4.55 10.53
C LEU A 265 37.64 -4.72 9.00
N ILE A 266 36.78 -3.94 8.36
CA ILE A 266 36.73 -3.77 6.90
C ILE A 266 36.93 -2.29 6.59
N ASN A 267 37.72 -1.98 5.57
CA ASN A 267 38.04 -0.59 5.22
C ASN A 267 36.86 0.06 4.46
N ASP A 268 36.22 1.06 5.05
CA ASP A 268 35.23 1.91 4.41
C ASP A 268 35.90 3.01 3.59
N ALA A 269 36.41 2.65 2.41
CA ALA A 269 37.16 3.51 1.50
C ALA A 269 36.62 3.39 0.07
N PRO A 270 36.88 4.34 -0.81
CA PRO A 270 36.48 4.26 -2.22
C PRO A 270 36.92 2.95 -2.86
N ILE A 271 36.05 2.42 -3.70
CA ILE A 271 36.29 1.21 -4.50
C ILE A 271 35.76 1.44 -5.90
N ILE A 272 36.52 1.04 -6.89
CA ILE A 272 36.13 1.07 -8.29
C ILE A 272 36.24 -0.36 -8.81
N PHE A 273 35.18 -0.88 -9.39
CA PHE A 273 35.22 -2.16 -10.08
C PHE A 273 35.23 -1.89 -11.58
N GLU A 274 36.20 -2.49 -12.27
CA GLU A 274 36.19 -2.59 -13.70
C GLU A 274 35.49 -3.91 -14.04
N ASP A 275 34.26 -3.80 -14.49
CA ASP A 275 33.52 -4.93 -15.05
C ASP A 275 33.56 -4.78 -16.56
N ASN A 276 34.24 -5.72 -17.21
CA ASN A 276 34.39 -5.71 -18.67
C ASN A 276 33.05 -5.93 -19.40
N ALA A 277 31.98 -6.30 -18.69
CA ALA A 277 30.64 -6.48 -19.21
C ALA A 277 29.75 -5.24 -19.08
N LEU A 278 30.17 -4.20 -18.32
CA LEU A 278 29.44 -2.97 -18.16
C LEU A 278 30.15 -1.83 -18.88
N GLU A 279 29.42 -1.06 -19.67
CA GLU A 279 29.93 0.14 -20.36
C GLU A 279 30.44 1.22 -19.39
N GLU A 280 29.97 1.19 -18.12
CA GLU A 280 30.40 2.11 -17.06
C GLU A 280 31.02 1.37 -15.87
N LYS A 281 32.10 1.97 -15.29
CA LYS A 281 32.75 1.49 -14.07
C LYS A 281 31.78 1.61 -12.88
N TRP A 282 31.48 0.50 -12.21
CA TRP A 282 30.65 0.53 -11.02
C TRP A 282 31.39 1.17 -9.83
N LYS A 283 30.83 2.26 -9.31
CA LYS A 283 31.41 3.08 -8.23
C LYS A 283 30.41 3.20 -7.06
N PRO A 284 30.23 2.17 -6.22
CA PRO A 284 29.32 2.25 -5.08
C PRO A 284 29.78 3.34 -4.10
N ARG A 285 28.80 3.97 -3.42
CA ARG A 285 29.04 5.00 -2.39
C ARG A 285 28.18 4.73 -1.16
N ASN A 286 28.63 5.20 -0.01
CA ASN A 286 27.77 5.29 1.16
C ASN A 286 26.68 6.35 0.94
N ALA A 287 25.50 6.16 1.54
CA ALA A 287 24.40 7.13 1.46
C ALA A 287 24.81 8.52 1.99
N SER A 288 25.72 8.56 2.97
CA SER A 288 26.30 9.81 3.50
C SER A 288 27.24 10.52 2.56
N GLY A 289 27.68 9.89 1.46
CA GLY A 289 28.76 10.37 0.58
C GLY A 289 30.16 10.38 1.19
N LYS A 290 30.29 9.98 2.47
CA LYS A 290 31.55 10.00 3.23
C LYS A 290 32.20 8.62 3.32
N PHE A 291 33.50 8.59 3.64
CA PHE A 291 34.33 7.42 3.89
C PHE A 291 34.84 7.47 5.32
N TYR A 292 34.93 6.33 6.01
CA TYR A 292 35.21 6.29 7.44
C TYR A 292 36.47 5.46 7.78
N GLY A 293 37.15 4.89 6.76
CA GLY A 293 38.35 4.09 6.97
C GLY A 293 38.06 2.72 7.63
N PRO A 294 39.01 2.20 8.42
CA PRO A 294 38.83 0.92 9.10
C PRO A 294 37.59 0.93 10.00
N THR A 295 36.58 0.15 9.63
CA THR A 295 35.26 0.12 10.27
C THR A 295 34.97 -1.29 10.78
N ARG A 296 34.54 -1.42 12.04
CA ARG A 296 34.11 -2.71 12.60
C ARG A 296 32.83 -3.16 11.92
N LEU A 297 32.66 -4.48 11.72
CA LEU A 297 31.45 -5.03 11.11
C LEU A 297 30.18 -4.63 11.86
N ARG A 298 30.23 -4.57 13.20
CA ARG A 298 29.11 -4.05 14.02
C ARG A 298 28.67 -2.65 13.57
N GLU A 299 29.61 -1.75 13.38
CA GLU A 299 29.35 -0.36 12.94
C GLU A 299 28.92 -0.32 11.48
N GLY A 300 29.54 -1.16 10.64
CA GLY A 300 29.17 -1.30 9.22
C GLY A 300 27.72 -1.70 9.02
N LEU A 301 27.20 -2.64 9.85
CA LEU A 301 25.81 -3.05 9.82
C LEU A 301 24.89 -1.99 10.44
N LEU A 302 25.22 -1.47 11.63
CA LEU A 302 24.42 -0.46 12.35
C LEU A 302 24.17 0.79 11.48
N GLU A 303 25.22 1.28 10.85
CA GLU A 303 25.19 2.47 9.99
C GLU A 303 24.86 2.16 8.52
N SER A 304 24.56 0.90 8.23
CA SER A 304 24.26 0.43 6.87
C SER A 304 25.31 0.85 5.82
N ARG A 305 26.62 0.74 6.14
CA ARG A 305 27.72 1.15 5.27
C ARG A 305 27.77 0.28 4.01
N ASN A 306 27.60 0.93 2.85
CA ASN A 306 27.58 0.22 1.57
C ASN A 306 28.95 -0.36 1.22
N LEU A 307 30.02 0.42 1.38
CA LEU A 307 31.35 0.01 0.98
C LEU A 307 31.92 -1.11 1.86
N VAL A 308 31.57 -1.11 3.16
CA VAL A 308 31.86 -2.23 4.07
C VAL A 308 31.20 -3.51 3.57
N SER A 309 29.89 -3.43 3.23
CA SER A 309 29.12 -4.59 2.76
C SER A 309 29.62 -5.12 1.42
N VAL A 310 29.98 -4.24 0.48
CA VAL A 310 30.55 -4.64 -0.82
C VAL A 310 31.90 -5.35 -0.65
N ARG A 311 32.80 -4.82 0.18
CA ARG A 311 34.10 -5.45 0.45
C ARG A 311 33.95 -6.77 1.19
N LEU A 312 33.04 -6.83 2.16
CA LEU A 312 32.73 -8.05 2.91
C LEU A 312 32.25 -9.15 1.97
N LEU A 313 31.29 -8.85 1.07
CA LEU A 313 30.81 -9.81 0.07
C LEU A 313 31.93 -10.28 -0.86
N ARG A 314 32.79 -9.37 -1.31
CA ARG A 314 33.95 -9.70 -2.15
C ARG A 314 34.91 -10.65 -1.44
N GLU A 315 35.17 -10.44 -0.15
CA GLU A 315 36.11 -11.25 0.64
C GLU A 315 35.56 -12.65 0.89
N ILE A 316 34.29 -12.79 1.21
CA ILE A 316 33.63 -14.08 1.43
C ILE A 316 33.41 -14.83 0.12
N GLY A 317 33.06 -14.11 -0.94
CA GLY A 317 32.62 -14.64 -2.23
C GLY A 317 31.11 -14.71 -2.36
N VAL A 318 30.63 -14.24 -3.51
CA VAL A 318 29.18 -14.08 -3.81
C VAL A 318 28.43 -15.42 -3.69
N GLU A 319 28.98 -16.51 -4.24
CA GLU A 319 28.31 -17.81 -4.26
C GLU A 319 28.13 -18.40 -2.87
N LYS A 320 29.08 -18.19 -1.95
CA LYS A 320 28.92 -18.62 -0.55
C LYS A 320 27.76 -17.89 0.13
N VAL A 321 27.66 -16.57 -0.07
CA VAL A 321 26.57 -15.77 0.50
C VAL A 321 25.22 -16.17 -0.09
N ARG A 322 25.12 -16.40 -1.41
CA ARG A 322 23.90 -16.90 -2.06
C ARG A 322 23.45 -18.23 -1.45
N LYS A 323 24.36 -19.21 -1.32
CA LYS A 323 24.08 -20.51 -0.71
C LYS A 323 23.71 -20.39 0.78
N TYR A 324 24.30 -19.44 1.50
CA TYR A 324 23.97 -19.21 2.89
C TYR A 324 22.57 -18.56 3.03
N ALA A 325 22.24 -17.59 2.19
CA ALA A 325 20.94 -16.91 2.18
C ALA A 325 19.78 -17.87 1.83
N GLU A 326 20.02 -18.90 1.02
CA GLU A 326 19.04 -19.95 0.72
C GLU A 326 18.53 -20.66 1.99
N ARG A 327 19.38 -20.80 3.02
CA ARG A 327 18.99 -21.37 4.32
C ARG A 327 17.93 -20.55 5.04
N PHE A 328 17.83 -19.23 4.77
CA PHE A 328 16.80 -18.34 5.29
C PHE A 328 15.50 -18.37 4.47
N GLY A 329 15.50 -19.08 3.33
CA GLY A 329 14.32 -19.23 2.49
C GLY A 329 14.32 -18.37 1.23
N PHE A 330 15.40 -17.66 0.95
CA PHE A 330 15.52 -16.94 -0.33
C PHE A 330 15.72 -17.93 -1.48
N ASP A 331 15.06 -17.66 -2.60
CA ASP A 331 15.30 -18.40 -3.83
C ASP A 331 16.66 -17.99 -4.42
N LYS A 332 17.60 -18.93 -4.44
CA LYS A 332 18.95 -18.70 -4.93
C LYS A 332 19.00 -18.22 -6.38
N GLN A 333 18.04 -18.65 -7.22
CA GLN A 333 17.99 -18.23 -8.63
C GLN A 333 17.65 -16.75 -8.79
N ARG A 334 16.95 -16.17 -7.80
CA ARG A 334 16.58 -14.74 -7.75
C ARG A 334 17.63 -13.87 -7.06
N LEU A 335 18.71 -14.47 -6.52
CA LEU A 335 19.81 -13.74 -5.92
C LEU A 335 20.87 -13.44 -6.99
N PRO A 336 21.26 -12.17 -7.22
CA PRO A 336 22.34 -11.80 -8.14
C PRO A 336 23.63 -12.55 -7.89
N SER A 337 24.38 -12.85 -8.94
CA SER A 337 25.67 -13.54 -8.89
C SER A 337 26.88 -12.61 -8.88
N ASP A 338 26.65 -11.33 -8.59
CA ASP A 338 27.65 -10.26 -8.57
C ASP A 338 27.65 -9.49 -7.25
N LEU A 339 28.54 -8.51 -7.11
CA LEU A 339 28.72 -7.75 -5.88
C LEU A 339 27.55 -6.80 -5.53
N SER A 340 26.63 -6.55 -6.47
CA SER A 340 25.44 -5.74 -6.21
C SER A 340 24.52 -6.38 -5.18
N LEU A 341 24.61 -7.71 -5.02
CA LEU A 341 23.89 -8.45 -3.98
C LEU A 341 24.11 -7.88 -2.58
N SER A 342 25.31 -7.35 -2.29
CA SER A 342 25.63 -6.70 -1.00
C SER A 342 24.76 -5.48 -0.69
N LEU A 343 24.20 -4.87 -1.72
CA LEU A 343 23.30 -3.71 -1.63
C LEU A 343 21.83 -4.11 -1.76
N GLY A 344 21.56 -5.42 -1.85
CA GLY A 344 20.21 -5.98 -1.90
C GLY A 344 19.47 -5.75 -3.21
N THR A 345 20.17 -5.88 -4.35
CA THR A 345 19.56 -5.85 -5.68
C THR A 345 18.71 -7.08 -5.99
N ALA A 346 18.65 -8.05 -5.06
CA ALA A 346 17.72 -9.17 -5.11
C ALA A 346 16.26 -8.70 -4.94
N SER A 347 15.36 -9.28 -5.72
CA SER A 347 13.91 -9.00 -5.66
C SER A 347 13.16 -10.17 -5.04
N HIS A 348 12.52 -9.94 -3.90
CA HIS A 348 11.68 -10.91 -3.21
C HIS A 348 10.45 -10.22 -2.61
N ASN A 349 9.39 -10.98 -2.39
CA ASN A 349 8.18 -10.44 -1.79
C ASN A 349 8.35 -10.18 -0.27
N PRO A 350 7.54 -9.30 0.32
CA PRO A 350 7.57 -9.00 1.74
C PRO A 350 7.37 -10.23 2.65
N MET A 351 6.55 -11.21 2.24
CA MET A 351 6.35 -12.47 2.96
C MET A 351 7.66 -13.24 3.15
N THR A 352 8.40 -13.45 2.06
CA THR A 352 9.70 -14.15 2.09
C THR A 352 10.69 -13.40 2.98
N ASN A 353 10.75 -12.07 2.86
CA ASN A 353 11.65 -11.25 3.67
C ASN A 353 11.31 -11.34 5.16
N ALA A 354 10.03 -11.24 5.52
CA ALA A 354 9.57 -11.35 6.91
C ALA A 354 9.89 -12.73 7.50
N ALA A 355 9.63 -13.80 6.75
CA ALA A 355 9.98 -15.18 7.17
C ALA A 355 11.49 -15.38 7.35
N ALA A 356 12.31 -14.77 6.48
CA ALA A 356 13.76 -14.80 6.62
C ALA A 356 14.24 -14.07 7.89
N TYR A 357 13.65 -12.91 8.21
CA TYR A 357 13.96 -12.19 9.46
C TYR A 357 13.51 -12.94 10.72
N ALA A 358 12.42 -13.70 10.66
CA ALA A 358 11.95 -14.51 11.78
C ALA A 358 13.01 -15.51 12.28
N VAL A 359 13.90 -15.98 11.39
CA VAL A 359 15.03 -16.87 11.77
C VAL A 359 15.94 -16.23 12.82
N PHE A 360 16.16 -14.90 12.73
CA PHE A 360 16.97 -14.20 13.75
C PHE A 360 16.24 -14.09 15.10
N ALA A 361 14.90 -14.02 15.08
CA ALA A 361 14.09 -13.83 16.28
C ALA A 361 13.80 -15.12 17.05
N ASN A 362 13.90 -16.30 16.40
CA ASN A 362 13.47 -17.58 16.96
C ASN A 362 14.62 -18.57 17.27
N GLY A 363 15.85 -18.06 17.38
CA GLY A 363 17.02 -18.89 17.66
C GLY A 363 17.55 -19.66 16.45
N GLY A 364 17.32 -19.18 15.23
CA GLY A 364 17.91 -19.70 13.99
C GLY A 364 17.07 -20.76 13.27
N LYS A 365 15.80 -20.88 13.57
CA LYS A 365 14.91 -21.87 12.94
C LYS A 365 14.12 -21.25 11.79
N ARG A 366 14.16 -21.90 10.62
CA ARG A 366 13.33 -21.50 9.49
C ARG A 366 11.87 -21.88 9.73
N ILE A 367 10.98 -20.93 9.60
CA ILE A 367 9.53 -21.11 9.66
C ILE A 367 8.91 -21.09 8.27
N LYS A 368 7.72 -21.66 8.13
CA LYS A 368 6.86 -21.54 6.94
C LYS A 368 5.63 -20.70 7.32
N PRO A 369 5.44 -19.50 6.74
CA PRO A 369 4.24 -18.71 7.01
C PRO A 369 2.96 -19.46 6.65
N TYR A 370 1.94 -19.35 7.50
CA TYR A 370 0.61 -19.89 7.25
C TYR A 370 -0.47 -19.01 7.88
N MET A 371 -1.69 -19.06 7.34
CA MET A 371 -2.81 -18.27 7.86
C MET A 371 -4.07 -19.09 8.14
N ILE A 372 -4.17 -20.33 7.68
CA ILE A 372 -5.28 -21.23 8.01
C ILE A 372 -4.86 -22.10 9.17
N GLU A 373 -5.61 -22.00 10.26
CA GLU A 373 -5.40 -22.81 11.46
C GLU A 373 -6.18 -24.14 11.38
N ARG A 374 -7.44 -24.06 10.93
CA ARG A 374 -8.29 -25.22 10.74
C ARG A 374 -9.47 -24.90 9.83
N ILE A 375 -10.03 -25.93 9.20
CA ILE A 375 -11.24 -25.88 8.40
C ILE A 375 -12.22 -26.89 8.97
N ILE A 376 -13.45 -26.46 9.23
CA ILE A 376 -14.50 -27.30 9.80
C ILE A 376 -15.61 -27.41 8.76
N GLY A 377 -16.08 -28.63 8.50
CA GLY A 377 -17.24 -28.92 7.66
C GLY A 377 -18.56 -28.66 8.40
N ARG A 378 -19.66 -28.69 7.67
CA ARG A 378 -21.00 -28.38 8.17
C ARG A 378 -21.46 -29.30 9.32
N SER A 379 -20.97 -30.54 9.39
CA SER A 379 -21.27 -31.51 10.46
C SER A 379 -20.31 -31.44 11.64
N GLY A 380 -19.38 -30.46 11.63
CA GLY A 380 -18.39 -30.27 12.71
C GLY A 380 -17.12 -31.07 12.54
N GLU A 381 -16.94 -31.81 11.44
CA GLU A 381 -15.72 -32.54 11.15
C GLU A 381 -14.55 -31.57 10.81
N VAL A 382 -13.36 -31.88 11.30
CA VAL A 382 -12.13 -31.14 10.98
C VAL A 382 -11.58 -31.66 9.66
N LEU A 383 -11.48 -30.79 8.66
CA LEU A 383 -11.01 -31.11 7.30
C LEU A 383 -9.53 -30.74 7.11
N TYR A 384 -9.03 -29.75 7.90
CA TYR A 384 -7.64 -29.25 7.86
C TYR A 384 -7.21 -28.84 9.26
#